data_8bd105688a593b42b70b7aa9f2779ee1
#
_entry.id   8bd105688a593b42b70b7aa9f2779ee1
#
_cell.length_a   1.000
_cell.length_b   1.000
_cell.length_c   1.000
_cell.angle_alpha   90.00
_cell.angle_beta   90.00
_cell.angle_gamma   90.00
#
_symmetry.space_group_name_H-M   'P 1'
#
loop_
_entity.id
_entity.type
_entity.pdbx_description
1 polymer ?
#
loop_
_entity_poly.entity_id
_entity_poly.type
_entity_poly.pdbx_seq_one_letter_code
_entity_poly.pdbx_strand_id
1 'polypeptide(L)'
;MFWDKNIRYFDEPGPKNTTALIEAVKERVKGSEIGHVVVASESGTTALKVAEALKDFKVKVVCVSAYAGIRLAYPESGKWPSIKGQIRKKLEDLGVKIVEETPFIFKGATLDAQFLGRAAPSWAIHEFLSRTMGYGFKTALEATLIAAEAGAIPLEKEVIAIAGTGWLGGGADCALVIKPSTVIGVTDVEKGLEVREIIAIPRTKFSQKLIDRLRKEKETV
;
A
#
# COMPACT_ATOMS: atom_id res chain seq x y z
N MET A 1 -16.83 -26.36 -0.11
CA MET A 1 -16.36 -25.99 -1.48
C MET A 1 -14.97 -25.37 -1.33
N PHE A 2 -14.00 -25.74 -2.13
CA PHE A 2 -12.64 -25.16 -2.13
C PHE A 2 -12.27 -24.75 -3.56
N TRP A 3 -11.33 -23.82 -3.67
CA TRP A 3 -10.77 -23.37 -4.94
C TRP A 3 -9.31 -22.96 -4.71
N ASP A 4 -8.48 -23.10 -5.73
CA ASP A 4 -7.05 -22.86 -5.67
C ASP A 4 -6.68 -21.59 -6.43
N LYS A 5 -5.75 -20.82 -5.89
CA LYS A 5 -5.14 -19.64 -6.52
C LYS A 5 -3.63 -19.68 -6.39
N ASN A 6 -2.95 -19.28 -7.43
CA ASN A 6 -1.51 -19.17 -7.41
C ASN A 6 -1.06 -17.88 -6.74
N ILE A 7 -0.06 -17.97 -5.86
CA ILE A 7 0.59 -16.82 -5.22
C ILE A 7 1.95 -16.62 -5.88
N ARG A 8 2.27 -15.41 -6.29
CA ARG A 8 3.60 -15.06 -6.76
C ARG A 8 4.51 -14.71 -5.58
N TYR A 9 5.54 -15.51 -5.36
CA TYR A 9 6.53 -15.22 -4.32
C TYR A 9 7.76 -14.56 -4.93
N PHE A 10 8.21 -13.45 -4.32
CA PHE A 10 9.51 -12.85 -4.58
C PHE A 10 10.51 -13.30 -3.50
N ASP A 11 11.76 -13.48 -3.85
CA ASP A 11 12.78 -13.90 -2.87
C ASP A 11 12.91 -12.84 -1.76
N GLU A 12 12.95 -11.56 -2.14
CA GLU A 12 13.17 -10.43 -1.24
C GLU A 12 12.28 -9.24 -1.60
N PRO A 13 11.96 -8.35 -0.64
CA PRO A 13 11.21 -7.13 -0.91
C PRO A 13 12.03 -6.14 -1.75
N GLY A 14 11.34 -5.19 -2.36
CA GLY A 14 11.96 -4.04 -3.01
C GLY A 14 11.42 -3.71 -4.40
N PRO A 15 11.88 -2.59 -4.97
CA PRO A 15 11.32 -1.99 -6.18
C PRO A 15 11.49 -2.84 -7.44
N LYS A 16 12.47 -3.74 -7.48
CA LYS A 16 12.71 -4.68 -8.61
C LYS A 16 11.51 -5.58 -8.91
N ASN A 17 10.64 -5.79 -7.92
CA ASN A 17 9.47 -6.67 -8.04
C ASN A 17 8.26 -5.98 -8.70
N THR A 18 8.29 -4.65 -8.83
CA THR A 18 7.11 -3.84 -9.21
C THR A 18 6.49 -4.28 -10.53
N THR A 19 7.29 -4.50 -11.57
CA THR A 19 6.79 -4.91 -12.88
C THR A 19 6.11 -6.28 -12.82
N ALA A 20 6.76 -7.27 -12.21
CA ALA A 20 6.21 -8.61 -12.09
C ALA A 20 4.96 -8.65 -11.19
N LEU A 21 4.91 -7.77 -10.16
CA LEU A 21 3.72 -7.61 -9.33
C LEU A 21 2.55 -7.03 -10.13
N ILE A 22 2.79 -6.00 -10.94
CA ILE A 22 1.74 -5.38 -11.78
C ILE A 22 1.17 -6.42 -12.76
N GLU A 23 2.00 -7.27 -13.37
CA GLU A 23 1.51 -8.35 -14.22
C GLU A 23 0.63 -9.35 -13.45
N ALA A 24 1.02 -9.75 -12.22
CA ALA A 24 0.18 -10.61 -11.40
C ALA A 24 -1.18 -9.96 -11.06
N VAL A 25 -1.18 -8.65 -10.82
CA VAL A 25 -2.42 -7.88 -10.59
C VAL A 25 -3.28 -7.83 -11.85
N LYS A 26 -2.70 -7.62 -13.04
CA LYS A 26 -3.42 -7.65 -14.31
C LYS A 26 -4.09 -9.01 -14.54
N GLU A 27 -3.35 -10.09 -14.31
CA GLU A 27 -3.88 -11.46 -14.39
C GLU A 27 -5.06 -11.65 -13.44
N ARG A 28 -4.96 -11.12 -12.20
CA ARG A 28 -6.01 -11.27 -11.20
C ARG A 28 -7.25 -10.42 -11.49
N VAL A 29 -7.09 -9.23 -12.04
CA VAL A 29 -8.19 -8.35 -12.44
C VAL A 29 -8.96 -8.94 -13.61
N LYS A 30 -8.26 -9.60 -14.55
CA LYS A 30 -8.87 -10.18 -15.74
C LYS A 30 -9.95 -11.19 -15.39
N GLY A 31 -11.16 -10.95 -15.85
CA GLY A 31 -12.31 -11.84 -15.61
C GLY A 31 -12.83 -11.82 -14.16
N SER A 32 -12.48 -10.80 -13.36
CA SER A 32 -13.01 -10.60 -12.01
C SER A 32 -13.99 -9.43 -11.93
N GLU A 33 -14.76 -9.38 -10.84
CA GLU A 33 -15.65 -8.26 -10.52
C GLU A 33 -14.96 -7.14 -9.72
N ILE A 34 -13.64 -7.23 -9.49
CA ILE A 34 -12.90 -6.23 -8.76
C ILE A 34 -12.86 -4.92 -9.57
N GLY A 35 -13.50 -3.88 -9.01
CA GLY A 35 -13.62 -2.59 -9.66
C GLY A 35 -12.66 -1.52 -9.14
N HIS A 36 -11.87 -1.81 -8.08
CA HIS A 36 -10.96 -0.82 -7.48
C HIS A 36 -9.60 -1.43 -7.15
N VAL A 37 -8.56 -0.64 -7.42
CA VAL A 37 -7.17 -0.97 -7.07
C VAL A 37 -6.57 0.18 -6.26
N VAL A 38 -6.25 -0.08 -5.00
CA VAL A 38 -5.62 0.87 -4.08
C VAL A 38 -4.12 0.71 -4.17
N VAL A 39 -3.38 1.80 -4.34
CA VAL A 39 -1.93 1.80 -4.46
C VAL A 39 -1.31 2.75 -3.44
N ALA A 40 -0.55 2.23 -2.50
CA ALA A 40 0.29 3.05 -1.64
C ALA A 40 1.46 3.62 -2.44
N SER A 41 1.49 4.93 -2.66
CA SER A 41 2.49 5.58 -3.52
C SER A 41 2.71 7.03 -3.13
N GLU A 42 3.69 7.30 -2.26
CA GLU A 42 3.98 8.65 -1.75
C GLU A 42 4.33 9.64 -2.86
N SER A 43 5.13 9.25 -3.85
CA SER A 43 5.52 10.08 -4.99
C SER A 43 4.56 10.00 -6.18
N GLY A 44 3.57 9.12 -6.14
CA GLY A 44 2.65 8.83 -7.24
C GLY A 44 3.24 7.92 -8.34
N THR A 45 4.54 7.65 -8.34
CA THR A 45 5.21 6.93 -9.43
C THR A 45 4.71 5.48 -9.59
N THR A 46 4.53 4.75 -8.48
CA THR A 46 4.01 3.38 -8.53
C THR A 46 2.54 3.38 -8.97
N ALA A 47 1.74 4.31 -8.45
CA ALA A 47 0.34 4.45 -8.85
C ALA A 47 0.19 4.77 -10.34
N LEU A 48 1.06 5.61 -10.89
CA LEU A 48 1.07 5.91 -12.32
C LEU A 48 1.35 4.66 -13.16
N LYS A 49 2.38 3.87 -12.81
CA LYS A 49 2.68 2.60 -13.49
C LYS A 49 1.51 1.61 -13.45
N VAL A 50 0.84 1.51 -12.30
CA VAL A 50 -0.35 0.66 -12.13
C VAL A 50 -1.51 1.17 -12.99
N ALA A 51 -1.78 2.48 -12.97
CA ALA A 51 -2.87 3.08 -13.73
C ALA A 51 -2.65 2.92 -15.25
N GLU A 52 -1.43 3.15 -15.73
CA GLU A 52 -1.06 2.92 -17.13
C GLU A 52 -1.24 1.44 -17.53
N ALA A 53 -0.84 0.51 -16.67
CA ALA A 53 -0.96 -0.93 -16.94
C ALA A 53 -2.41 -1.43 -16.92
N LEU A 54 -3.29 -0.76 -16.17
CA LEU A 54 -4.70 -1.14 -16.00
C LEU A 54 -5.68 -0.29 -16.80
N LYS A 55 -5.21 0.65 -17.63
CA LYS A 55 -6.07 1.60 -18.38
C LYS A 55 -7.14 0.95 -19.25
N ASP A 56 -6.88 -0.24 -19.76
CA ASP A 56 -7.80 -1.00 -20.62
C ASP A 56 -8.77 -1.90 -19.83
N PHE A 57 -8.67 -1.90 -18.50
CA PHE A 57 -9.54 -2.65 -17.59
C PHE A 57 -10.60 -1.75 -16.97
N LYS A 58 -11.77 -2.31 -16.65
CA LYS A 58 -12.85 -1.58 -15.96
C LYS A 58 -12.58 -1.44 -14.45
N VAL A 59 -11.43 -0.89 -14.09
CA VAL A 59 -11.03 -0.67 -12.69
C VAL A 59 -10.68 0.81 -12.46
N LYS A 60 -10.98 1.29 -11.27
CA LYS A 60 -10.57 2.61 -10.79
C LYS A 60 -9.33 2.47 -9.92
N VAL A 61 -8.30 3.23 -10.19
CA VAL A 61 -7.10 3.26 -9.37
C VAL A 61 -7.21 4.39 -8.35
N VAL A 62 -6.88 4.06 -7.08
CA VAL A 62 -6.80 5.01 -5.96
C VAL A 62 -5.36 5.07 -5.49
N CYS A 63 -4.75 6.24 -5.57
CA CYS A 63 -3.39 6.50 -5.10
C CYS A 63 -3.46 7.04 -3.66
N VAL A 64 -2.99 6.27 -2.69
CA VAL A 64 -2.83 6.74 -1.31
C VAL A 64 -1.42 7.26 -1.12
N SER A 65 -1.30 8.56 -0.91
CA SER A 65 -0.03 9.27 -0.73
C SER A 65 0.19 9.66 0.74
N ALA A 66 1.36 10.24 1.05
CA ALA A 66 1.59 10.86 2.34
C ALA A 66 0.60 12.01 2.54
N TYR A 67 -0.04 12.05 3.71
CA TYR A 67 -1.07 13.06 4.00
C TYR A 67 -0.49 14.48 4.10
N ALA A 68 -1.31 15.45 3.72
CA ALA A 68 -0.89 16.86 3.64
C ALA A 68 -0.32 17.40 4.96
N GLY A 69 -0.92 17.04 6.10
CA GLY A 69 -0.47 17.51 7.42
C GLY A 69 0.97 17.14 7.74
N ILE A 70 1.44 15.91 7.40
CA ILE A 70 2.84 15.53 7.67
C ILE A 70 3.81 16.31 6.78
N ARG A 71 3.43 16.60 5.55
CA ARG A 71 4.25 17.39 4.63
C ARG A 71 4.34 18.85 5.05
N LEU A 72 3.23 19.40 5.53
CA LEU A 72 3.16 20.79 6.04
C LEU A 72 3.93 20.94 7.35
N ALA A 73 3.87 19.94 8.23
CA ALA A 73 4.58 19.96 9.51
C ALA A 73 6.10 19.80 9.37
N TYR A 74 6.55 19.09 8.34
CA TYR A 74 7.98 18.74 8.14
C TYR A 74 8.45 18.98 6.70
N PRO A 75 8.35 20.21 6.17
CA PRO A 75 8.67 20.52 4.77
C PRO A 75 10.15 20.27 4.43
N GLU A 76 11.03 20.51 5.40
CA GLU A 76 12.49 20.41 5.23
C GLU A 76 13.00 18.96 5.25
N SER A 77 12.18 18.00 5.69
CA SER A 77 12.66 16.64 5.93
C SER A 77 13.01 15.88 4.66
N GLY A 78 12.46 16.25 3.50
CA GLY A 78 12.55 15.47 2.26
C GLY A 78 12.08 14.02 2.38
N LYS A 79 11.74 13.61 3.62
CA LYS A 79 11.37 12.25 3.99
C LYS A 79 10.03 11.80 3.40
N TRP A 80 9.15 12.76 3.19
CA TRP A 80 7.79 12.52 2.69
C TRP A 80 7.60 13.19 1.35
N PRO A 81 7.97 12.54 0.23
CA PRO A 81 7.84 13.14 -1.08
C PRO A 81 6.39 13.45 -1.41
N SER A 82 6.14 14.63 -1.91
CA SER A 82 4.86 14.97 -2.51
C SER A 82 4.79 14.47 -3.96
N ILE A 83 3.57 14.24 -4.43
CA ILE A 83 3.35 13.94 -5.84
C ILE A 83 3.68 15.21 -6.65
N LYS A 84 4.73 15.15 -7.50
CA LYS A 84 5.13 16.26 -8.37
C LYS A 84 4.02 16.62 -9.35
N GLY A 85 3.87 17.90 -9.71
CA GLY A 85 2.79 18.39 -10.55
C GLY A 85 2.62 17.64 -11.87
N GLN A 86 3.71 17.26 -12.53
CA GLN A 86 3.65 16.45 -13.76
C GLN A 86 3.09 15.04 -13.55
N ILE A 87 3.45 14.38 -12.44
CA ILE A 87 2.92 13.05 -12.09
C ILE A 87 1.46 13.18 -11.68
N ARG A 88 1.12 14.20 -10.89
CA ARG A 88 -0.26 14.50 -10.49
C ARG A 88 -1.16 14.65 -11.70
N LYS A 89 -0.77 15.51 -12.66
CA LYS A 89 -1.53 15.71 -13.89
C LYS A 89 -1.76 14.40 -14.64
N LYS A 90 -0.72 13.57 -14.83
CA LYS A 90 -0.86 12.27 -15.49
C LYS A 90 -1.80 11.31 -14.75
N LEU A 91 -1.76 11.29 -13.42
CA LEU A 91 -2.69 10.50 -12.60
C LEU A 91 -4.12 10.98 -12.79
N GLU A 92 -4.35 12.30 -12.76
CA GLU A 92 -5.65 12.92 -12.96
C GLU A 92 -6.19 12.65 -14.38
N ASP A 93 -5.34 12.76 -15.40
CA ASP A 93 -5.69 12.46 -16.80
C ASP A 93 -6.09 10.97 -17.00
N LEU A 94 -5.55 10.06 -16.17
CA LEU A 94 -5.93 8.65 -16.12
C LEU A 94 -7.13 8.36 -15.20
N GLY A 95 -7.73 9.38 -14.61
CA GLY A 95 -8.87 9.24 -13.69
C GLY A 95 -8.52 8.63 -12.32
N VAL A 96 -7.26 8.69 -11.91
CA VAL A 96 -6.82 8.19 -10.61
C VAL A 96 -7.28 9.14 -9.51
N LYS A 97 -8.00 8.60 -8.51
CA LYS A 97 -8.30 9.35 -7.28
C LYS A 97 -7.05 9.39 -6.40
N ILE A 98 -6.59 10.58 -6.05
CA ILE A 98 -5.47 10.78 -5.12
C ILE A 98 -6.06 11.05 -3.73
N VAL A 99 -5.58 10.34 -2.72
CA VAL A 99 -5.94 10.49 -1.29
C VAL A 99 -4.74 11.01 -0.53
N GLU A 100 -4.86 12.19 0.02
CA GLU A 100 -3.82 12.91 0.79
C GLU A 100 -4.40 13.57 2.06
N GLU A 101 -5.67 13.37 2.32
CA GLU A 101 -6.40 14.02 3.41
C GLU A 101 -6.37 13.21 4.70
N THR A 102 -6.21 11.89 4.59
CA THR A 102 -6.33 10.96 5.72
C THR A 102 -4.95 10.62 6.30
N PRO A 103 -4.75 10.80 7.60
CA PRO A 103 -3.50 10.46 8.29
C PRO A 103 -3.19 8.96 8.24
N PHE A 104 -1.92 8.61 8.45
CA PHE A 104 -1.51 7.23 8.67
C PHE A 104 -2.17 6.64 9.92
N ILE A 105 -2.61 5.38 9.84
CA ILE A 105 -3.42 4.76 10.89
C ILE A 105 -2.55 4.02 11.91
N PHE A 106 -1.55 3.26 11.43
CA PHE A 106 -0.78 2.38 12.30
C PHE A 106 0.47 3.02 12.89
N LYS A 107 1.00 4.10 12.34
CA LYS A 107 2.28 4.66 12.79
C LYS A 107 2.34 6.17 12.67
N GLY A 108 2.73 6.80 13.75
CA GLY A 108 3.20 8.17 13.79
C GLY A 108 2.13 9.26 13.86
N ALA A 109 1.02 9.11 13.15
CA ALA A 109 -0.03 10.12 13.12
C ALA A 109 -1.13 9.90 14.17
N THR A 110 -1.20 8.73 14.79
CA THR A 110 -2.17 8.42 15.84
C THR A 110 -1.82 9.11 17.15
N LEU A 111 -2.82 9.54 17.91
CA LEU A 111 -2.59 10.23 19.20
C LEU A 111 -1.88 9.34 20.21
N ASP A 112 -2.23 8.05 20.26
CA ASP A 112 -1.56 7.09 21.14
C ASP A 112 -0.05 7.01 20.82
N ALA A 113 0.32 7.00 19.54
CA ALA A 113 1.72 6.98 19.13
C ALA A 113 2.47 8.27 19.47
N GLN A 114 1.79 9.43 19.47
CA GLN A 114 2.39 10.70 19.88
C GLN A 114 2.71 10.74 21.38
N PHE A 115 1.83 10.18 22.22
CA PHE A 115 2.01 10.18 23.68
C PHE A 115 2.82 9.01 24.21
N LEU A 116 2.67 7.82 23.62
CA LEU A 116 3.25 6.58 24.11
C LEU A 116 4.47 6.09 23.28
N GLY A 117 4.74 6.76 22.15
CA GLY A 117 5.82 6.36 21.26
C GLY A 117 5.69 4.90 20.83
N ARG A 118 6.77 4.12 20.95
CA ARG A 118 6.78 2.71 20.57
C ARG A 118 5.94 1.78 21.45
N ALA A 119 5.49 2.23 22.61
CA ALA A 119 4.58 1.49 23.47
C ALA A 119 3.10 1.61 23.05
N ALA A 120 2.80 2.43 22.05
CA ALA A 120 1.44 2.60 21.57
C ALA A 120 0.89 1.31 20.95
N PRO A 121 -0.40 0.95 21.18
CA PRO A 121 -1.05 -0.22 20.57
C PRO A 121 -0.99 -0.19 19.04
N SER A 122 -1.19 0.97 18.41
CA SER A 122 -1.08 1.13 16.96
C SER A 122 0.33 0.80 16.44
N TRP A 123 1.36 1.14 17.22
CA TRP A 123 2.75 0.78 16.89
C TRP A 123 3.00 -0.72 17.01
N ALA A 124 2.43 -1.38 18.00
CA ALA A 124 2.54 -2.84 18.17
C ALA A 124 1.95 -3.58 16.95
N ILE A 125 0.79 -3.15 16.47
CA ILE A 125 0.18 -3.69 15.25
C ILE A 125 1.09 -3.47 14.04
N HIS A 126 1.62 -2.26 13.89
CA HIS A 126 2.57 -1.94 12.81
C HIS A 126 3.79 -2.88 12.82
N GLU A 127 4.46 -3.03 13.97
CA GLU A 127 5.65 -3.88 14.08
C GLU A 127 5.31 -5.36 13.85
N PHE A 128 4.23 -5.85 14.44
CA PHE A 128 3.83 -7.25 14.29
C PHE A 128 3.59 -7.60 12.81
N LEU A 129 2.77 -6.84 12.11
CA LEU A 129 2.48 -7.09 10.70
C LEU A 129 3.71 -6.90 9.82
N SER A 130 4.52 -5.87 10.07
CA SER A 130 5.73 -5.62 9.29
C SER A 130 6.76 -6.73 9.44
N ARG A 131 6.90 -7.31 10.64
CA ARG A 131 7.86 -8.38 10.93
C ARG A 131 7.40 -9.75 10.43
N THR A 132 6.11 -10.05 10.57
CA THR A 132 5.56 -11.38 10.25
C THR A 132 5.17 -11.49 8.77
N MET A 133 4.51 -10.48 8.23
CA MET A 133 3.97 -10.48 6.87
C MET A 133 4.73 -9.57 5.90
N GLY A 134 5.56 -8.66 6.41
CA GLY A 134 6.33 -7.72 5.61
C GLY A 134 5.72 -6.32 5.53
N TYR A 135 6.56 -5.32 5.26
CA TYR A 135 6.13 -3.92 5.16
C TYR A 135 5.10 -3.67 4.07
N GLY A 136 5.26 -4.30 2.91
CA GLY A 136 4.29 -4.18 1.81
C GLY A 136 2.90 -4.66 2.23
N PHE A 137 2.82 -5.79 2.94
CA PHE A 137 1.55 -6.33 3.45
C PHE A 137 0.88 -5.35 4.43
N LYS A 138 1.63 -4.90 5.46
CA LYS A 138 1.14 -3.93 6.45
C LYS A 138 0.65 -2.65 5.75
N THR A 139 1.43 -2.15 4.79
CA THR A 139 1.10 -0.90 4.09
C THR A 139 -0.11 -1.06 3.16
N ALA A 140 -0.31 -2.24 2.56
CA ALA A 140 -1.51 -2.52 1.76
C ALA A 140 -2.79 -2.47 2.62
N LEU A 141 -2.76 -3.04 3.83
CA LEU A 141 -3.87 -2.95 4.79
C LEU A 141 -4.13 -1.50 5.19
N GLU A 142 -3.09 -0.78 5.57
CA GLU A 142 -3.19 0.63 5.98
C GLU A 142 -3.73 1.52 4.86
N ALA A 143 -3.23 1.35 3.63
CA ALA A 143 -3.71 2.09 2.46
C ALA A 143 -5.18 1.79 2.14
N THR A 144 -5.63 0.56 2.35
CA THR A 144 -7.04 0.20 2.18
C THR A 144 -7.93 0.91 3.20
N LEU A 145 -7.55 0.93 4.48
CA LEU A 145 -8.27 1.67 5.51
C LEU A 145 -8.30 3.17 5.20
N ILE A 146 -7.16 3.75 4.81
CA ILE A 146 -7.08 5.17 4.43
C ILE A 146 -8.00 5.49 3.25
N ALA A 147 -8.01 4.65 2.21
CA ALA A 147 -8.89 4.84 1.06
C ALA A 147 -10.37 4.70 1.43
N ALA A 148 -10.69 3.81 2.36
CA ALA A 148 -12.04 3.63 2.90
C ALA A 148 -12.50 4.84 3.72
N GLU A 149 -11.66 5.33 4.64
CA GLU A 149 -11.95 6.55 5.44
C GLU A 149 -12.14 7.80 4.56
N ALA A 150 -11.41 7.88 3.45
CA ALA A 150 -11.58 8.96 2.46
C ALA A 150 -12.79 8.78 1.54
N GLY A 151 -13.59 7.72 1.69
CA GLY A 151 -14.71 7.40 0.80
C GLY A 151 -14.28 7.15 -0.65
N ALA A 152 -13.04 6.76 -0.87
CA ALA A 152 -12.47 6.57 -2.21
C ALA A 152 -12.73 5.17 -2.79
N ILE A 153 -13.17 4.22 -1.97
CA ILE A 153 -13.51 2.83 -2.34
C ILE A 153 -14.83 2.39 -1.70
N PRO A 154 -15.57 1.46 -2.31
CA PRO A 154 -16.76 0.86 -1.70
C PRO A 154 -16.37 -0.08 -0.56
N LEU A 155 -17.21 -0.22 0.46
CA LEU A 155 -16.98 -1.14 1.58
C LEU A 155 -17.56 -2.55 1.33
N GLU A 156 -18.53 -2.64 0.43
CA GLU A 156 -19.28 -3.88 0.16
C GLU A 156 -18.64 -4.75 -0.92
N LYS A 157 -17.56 -4.27 -1.56
CA LYS A 157 -16.88 -4.96 -2.66
C LYS A 157 -15.42 -5.14 -2.36
N GLU A 158 -14.90 -6.28 -2.72
CA GLU A 158 -13.46 -6.56 -2.65
C GLU A 158 -12.67 -5.58 -3.53
N VAL A 159 -11.49 -5.21 -3.05
CA VAL A 159 -10.53 -4.37 -3.76
C VAL A 159 -9.17 -5.07 -3.84
N ILE A 160 -8.34 -4.69 -4.80
CA ILE A 160 -6.92 -5.06 -4.76
C ILE A 160 -6.16 -3.92 -4.09
N ALA A 161 -5.30 -4.25 -3.13
CA ALA A 161 -4.38 -3.30 -2.52
C ALA A 161 -2.93 -3.65 -2.87
N ILE A 162 -2.18 -2.65 -3.32
CA ILE A 162 -0.79 -2.74 -3.77
C ILE A 162 0.07 -1.85 -2.89
N ALA A 163 1.15 -2.40 -2.35
CA ALA A 163 2.13 -1.64 -1.60
C ALA A 163 3.53 -2.25 -1.70
N GLY A 164 4.50 -1.58 -1.13
CA GLY A 164 5.87 -2.04 -1.07
C GLY A 164 6.59 -1.59 0.17
N THR A 165 7.88 -1.91 0.22
CA THR A 165 8.77 -1.53 1.31
C THR A 165 9.39 -0.17 1.00
N GLY A 166 8.62 0.90 1.18
CA GLY A 166 8.92 2.26 0.73
C GLY A 166 10.32 2.76 1.11
N TRP A 167 10.78 2.51 2.35
CA TRP A 167 12.10 2.91 2.82
C TRP A 167 13.27 2.15 2.16
N LEU A 168 13.02 1.11 1.38
CA LEU A 168 14.01 0.39 0.57
C LEU A 168 14.13 0.93 -0.87
N GLY A 169 13.57 2.08 -1.17
CA GLY A 169 13.66 2.69 -2.51
C GLY A 169 12.35 2.79 -3.26
N GLY A 170 11.22 2.57 -2.56
CA GLY A 170 9.89 2.65 -3.18
C GLY A 170 9.50 1.39 -3.95
N GLY A 171 8.63 1.55 -4.96
CA GLY A 171 8.09 0.44 -5.74
C GLY A 171 7.01 -0.34 -5.00
N ALA A 172 6.66 -1.52 -5.55
CA ALA A 172 5.68 -2.42 -4.97
C ALA A 172 6.19 -3.86 -4.97
N ASP A 173 5.92 -4.59 -3.90
CA ASP A 173 6.32 -5.98 -3.70
C ASP A 173 5.23 -6.83 -3.04
N CYS A 174 4.08 -6.24 -2.71
CA CYS A 174 2.93 -6.95 -2.15
C CYS A 174 1.64 -6.50 -2.81
N ALA A 175 0.78 -7.46 -3.16
CA ALA A 175 -0.57 -7.24 -3.66
C ALA A 175 -1.54 -8.23 -3.01
N LEU A 176 -2.67 -7.73 -2.53
CA LEU A 176 -3.68 -8.46 -1.77
C LEU A 176 -5.07 -8.21 -2.36
N VAL A 177 -5.97 -9.18 -2.27
CA VAL A 177 -7.42 -8.94 -2.36
C VAL A 177 -7.94 -8.74 -0.95
N ILE A 178 -8.64 -7.65 -0.72
CA ILE A 178 -9.10 -7.25 0.60
C ILE A 178 -10.60 -6.93 0.53
N LYS A 179 -11.37 -7.46 1.49
CA LYS A 179 -12.66 -6.90 1.86
C LYS A 179 -12.38 -5.68 2.72
N PRO A 180 -12.66 -4.46 2.23
CA PRO A 180 -12.32 -3.23 2.94
C PRO A 180 -13.20 -3.00 4.16
N SER A 181 -12.72 -2.17 5.06
CA SER A 181 -13.45 -1.66 6.22
C SER A 181 -12.98 -0.25 6.55
N THR A 182 -13.73 0.44 7.40
CA THR A 182 -13.27 1.66 8.08
C THR A 182 -12.52 1.31 9.36
N VAL A 183 -11.80 2.28 9.95
CA VAL A 183 -11.07 2.07 11.21
C VAL A 183 -12.02 1.65 12.33
N ILE A 184 -13.19 2.27 12.41
CA ILE A 184 -14.18 1.93 13.44
C ILE A 184 -14.81 0.55 13.23
N GLY A 185 -14.86 0.08 12.00
CA GLY A 185 -15.44 -1.22 11.64
C GLY A 185 -14.42 -2.36 11.57
N VAL A 186 -13.12 -2.10 11.74
CA VAL A 186 -12.04 -3.05 11.41
C VAL A 186 -12.16 -4.40 12.11
N THR A 187 -12.70 -4.45 13.32
CA THR A 187 -12.89 -5.67 14.11
C THR A 187 -14.34 -6.17 14.15
N ASP A 188 -15.24 -5.53 13.42
CA ASP A 188 -16.65 -5.95 13.33
C ASP A 188 -16.74 -7.30 12.60
N VAL A 189 -17.64 -8.19 13.07
CA VAL A 189 -17.78 -9.55 12.52
C VAL A 189 -18.28 -9.54 11.07
N GLU A 190 -19.17 -8.60 10.72
CA GLU A 190 -19.76 -8.54 9.38
C GLU A 190 -19.03 -7.53 8.47
N LYS A 191 -18.60 -6.41 9.04
CA LYS A 191 -18.00 -5.27 8.31
C LYS A 191 -16.49 -5.19 8.42
N GLY A 192 -15.86 -6.14 9.11
CA GLY A 192 -14.43 -6.14 9.39
C GLY A 192 -13.56 -6.22 8.14
N LEU A 193 -12.32 -5.74 8.31
CA LEU A 193 -11.27 -5.84 7.30
C LEU A 193 -10.80 -7.30 7.18
N GLU A 194 -10.82 -7.85 5.98
CA GLU A 194 -10.36 -9.22 5.77
C GLU A 194 -9.40 -9.30 4.57
N VAL A 195 -8.28 -9.98 4.74
CA VAL A 195 -7.44 -10.40 3.61
C VAL A 195 -8.03 -11.66 3.01
N ARG A 196 -8.55 -11.56 1.80
CA ARG A 196 -9.20 -12.65 1.07
C ARG A 196 -8.24 -13.47 0.25
N GLU A 197 -7.25 -12.80 -0.40
CA GLU A 197 -6.24 -13.46 -1.22
C GLU A 197 -4.90 -12.73 -1.09
N ILE A 198 -3.82 -13.49 -1.23
CA ILE A 198 -2.47 -12.95 -1.47
C ILE A 198 -2.17 -13.19 -2.95
N ILE A 199 -2.04 -12.11 -3.73
CA ILE A 199 -1.68 -12.19 -5.16
C ILE A 199 -0.16 -12.34 -5.30
N ALA A 200 0.59 -11.50 -4.59
CA ALA A 200 2.04 -11.51 -4.60
C ALA A 200 2.61 -11.02 -3.28
N ILE A 201 3.72 -11.61 -2.82
CA ILE A 201 4.37 -11.24 -1.58
C ILE A 201 5.83 -11.71 -1.55
N PRO A 202 6.78 -10.98 -0.91
CA PRO A 202 8.13 -11.48 -0.68
C PRO A 202 8.15 -12.68 0.27
N ARG A 203 9.01 -13.67 0.03
CA ARG A 203 9.27 -14.77 0.98
C ARG A 203 10.02 -14.27 2.20
N THR A 204 11.14 -13.56 1.98
CA THR A 204 11.88 -12.91 3.05
C THR A 204 11.17 -11.60 3.41
N LYS A 205 10.69 -11.50 4.65
CA LYS A 205 9.90 -10.33 5.11
C LYS A 205 10.80 -9.23 5.65
N PHE A 206 11.70 -9.61 6.54
CA PHE A 206 12.55 -8.67 7.25
C PHE A 206 13.80 -9.38 7.79
N SER A 207 14.98 -8.93 7.40
CA SER A 207 16.24 -9.37 8.01
C SER A 207 17.22 -8.20 8.13
N GLN A 208 18.03 -8.20 9.18
CA GLN A 208 19.06 -7.16 9.35
C GLN A 208 20.04 -7.17 8.18
N LYS A 209 20.43 -8.37 7.72
CA LYS A 209 21.33 -8.53 6.55
C LYS A 209 20.75 -7.88 5.29
N LEU A 210 19.45 -8.02 5.06
CA LEU A 210 18.77 -7.36 3.93
C LEU A 210 18.81 -5.83 4.08
N ILE A 211 18.52 -5.33 5.27
CA ILE A 211 18.56 -3.89 5.56
C ILE A 211 19.95 -3.33 5.31
N ASP A 212 20.98 -3.97 5.84
CA ASP A 212 22.36 -3.49 5.76
C ASP A 212 22.85 -3.50 4.32
N ARG A 213 22.50 -4.54 3.54
CA ARG A 213 22.81 -4.59 2.11
C ARG A 213 22.16 -3.45 1.35
N LEU A 214 20.87 -3.22 1.54
CA LEU A 214 20.12 -2.18 0.84
C LEU A 214 20.53 -0.75 1.26
N ARG A 215 21.04 -0.57 2.48
CA ARG A 215 21.66 0.69 2.90
C ARG A 215 22.97 0.94 2.15
N LYS A 216 23.83 -0.07 2.06
CA LYS A 216 25.10 0.02 1.31
C LYS A 216 24.89 0.32 -0.17
N GLU A 217 23.91 -0.32 -0.82
CA GLU A 217 23.56 -0.06 -2.21
C GLU A 217 23.10 1.38 -2.45
N LYS A 218 22.48 2.04 -1.45
CA LYS A 218 22.06 3.45 -1.52
C LYS A 218 23.21 4.44 -1.32
N GLU A 219 24.24 4.06 -0.59
CA GLU A 219 25.43 4.91 -0.33
C GLU A 219 26.39 4.89 -1.52
N THR A 220 26.19 3.97 -2.49
CA THR A 220 27.08 3.78 -3.65
C THR A 220 26.52 4.41 -4.94
N VAL A 221 25.33 5.02 -4.89
CA VAL A 221 24.66 5.74 -5.99
C VAL A 221 24.53 7.21 -5.65
#